data_9c469cbd24b090e82c5fe893c346ea9d
#
_entry.id   9c469cbd24b090e82c5fe893c346ea9d
#
_cell.length_a   1.000
_cell.length_b   1.000
_cell.length_c   1.000
_cell.angle_alpha   90.00
_cell.angle_beta   90.00
_cell.angle_gamma   90.00
#
_symmetry.space_group_name_H-M   'P 1'
#
loop_
_entity.id
_entity.type
_entity.pdbx_description
1 polymer ?
#
loop_
_entity_poly.entity_id
_entity_poly.type
_entity_poly.pdbx_seq_one_letter_code
_entity_poly.pdbx_strand_id
1 'polypeptide(L)'
;VGAGGLSNALPELVKDGGTGGRFDLRAVPNDEPGMSPVEIWCNEAQERYVLAIMPENLNQFVDICTRERCPYSVVGEATEAKNITVFDEHFDNKPVDLPMSVLFGKTPKMHRHATKIESSCDDVSAFDVDITDAVFRVLRHPSVASKSFLITIGDRSVGGMVARDQMIGPWQIPVADCAVTTVTYDSNAGEAMAMGERTPLALVNGPASGRMAIGEVITNICA
;
A
#
# COMPACT_ATOMS: atom_id res chain seq x y z
N VAL A 1 1.19 13.22 5.33
CA VAL A 1 0.46 12.29 6.21
C VAL A 1 -0.26 11.30 5.35
N GLY A 2 -0.05 10.03 5.59
CA GLY A 2 -0.64 8.92 4.83
C GLY A 2 -1.13 7.82 5.76
N ALA A 3 -0.82 6.57 5.41
CA ALA A 3 -1.19 5.39 6.19
C ALA A 3 -0.71 5.51 7.65
N GLY A 4 -1.58 5.19 8.61
CA GLY A 4 -1.34 5.35 10.04
C GLY A 4 -1.48 6.77 10.55
N GLY A 5 -1.71 7.77 9.70
CA GLY A 5 -1.92 9.15 10.12
C GLY A 5 -0.69 9.78 10.77
N LEU A 6 -0.93 10.62 11.78
CA LEU A 6 0.14 11.27 12.54
C LEU A 6 0.98 10.27 13.34
N SER A 7 0.42 9.09 13.64
CA SER A 7 1.13 8.03 14.37
C SER A 7 2.34 7.47 13.61
N ASN A 8 2.37 7.62 12.29
CA ASN A 8 3.53 7.33 11.45
C ASN A 8 4.33 8.60 11.12
N ALA A 9 3.64 9.63 10.64
CA ALA A 9 4.31 10.80 10.07
C ALA A 9 5.19 11.56 11.06
N LEU A 10 4.73 11.80 12.29
CA LEU A 10 5.50 12.54 13.28
C LEU A 10 6.70 11.74 13.84
N PRO A 11 6.53 10.44 14.23
CA PRO A 11 7.66 9.63 14.66
C PRO A 11 8.73 9.43 13.58
N GLU A 12 8.32 9.22 12.32
CA GLU A 12 9.27 9.07 11.21
C GLU A 12 10.06 10.36 10.97
N LEU A 13 9.38 11.51 10.97
CA LEU A 13 10.04 12.81 10.81
C LEU A 13 11.14 13.04 11.83
N VAL A 14 10.85 12.86 13.13
CA VAL A 14 11.85 13.07 14.19
C VAL A 14 12.92 12.00 14.22
N LYS A 15 12.59 10.75 13.82
CA LYS A 15 13.57 9.67 13.65
C LYS A 15 14.60 10.03 12.58
N ASP A 16 14.14 10.51 11.42
CA ASP A 16 15.00 10.87 10.31
C ASP A 16 15.89 12.08 10.68
N GLY A 17 15.39 12.99 11.51
CA GLY A 17 16.18 14.05 12.14
C GLY A 17 17.13 13.56 13.23
N GLY A 18 17.10 12.28 13.58
CA GLY A 18 17.94 11.71 14.62
C GLY A 18 17.55 12.16 16.04
N THR A 19 16.32 12.60 16.27
CA THR A 19 15.77 13.15 17.53
C THR A 19 14.65 12.28 18.08
N GLY A 20 14.07 12.64 19.21
CA GLY A 20 12.73 12.26 19.63
C GLY A 20 11.76 13.42 19.43
N GLY A 21 10.55 13.32 20.00
CA GLY A 21 9.55 14.35 19.87
C GLY A 21 8.55 14.38 21.01
N ARG A 22 8.06 15.58 21.31
CA ARG A 22 6.97 15.81 22.25
C ARG A 22 5.85 16.55 21.55
N PHE A 23 4.66 15.98 21.55
CA PHE A 23 3.53 16.45 20.77
C PHE A 23 2.31 16.68 21.66
N ASP A 24 1.59 17.76 21.39
CA ASP A 24 0.27 18.05 21.96
C ASP A 24 -0.80 17.59 20.94
N LEU A 25 -1.58 16.60 21.36
CA LEU A 25 -2.59 16.00 20.50
C LEU A 25 -3.73 16.99 20.22
N ARG A 26 -4.10 17.83 21.18
CA ARG A 26 -5.19 18.81 21.03
C ARG A 26 -4.81 20.05 20.26
N ALA A 27 -3.52 20.28 20.02
CA ALA A 27 -3.05 21.29 19.10
C ALA A 27 -3.27 20.93 17.62
N VAL A 28 -3.58 19.66 17.31
CA VAL A 28 -3.92 19.21 15.96
C VAL A 28 -5.27 19.82 15.56
N PRO A 29 -5.35 20.59 14.45
CA PRO A 29 -6.61 21.14 13.97
C PRO A 29 -7.65 20.04 13.70
N ASN A 30 -8.82 20.18 14.29
CA ASN A 30 -9.88 19.19 14.24
C ASN A 30 -11.25 19.87 14.35
N ASP A 31 -12.11 19.64 13.35
CA ASP A 31 -13.49 20.15 13.33
C ASP A 31 -14.48 19.20 14.03
N GLU A 32 -14.03 18.03 14.47
CA GLU A 32 -14.82 17.04 15.21
C GLU A 32 -14.34 16.95 16.68
N PRO A 33 -14.91 17.76 17.57
CA PRO A 33 -14.42 17.87 18.96
C PRO A 33 -14.57 16.60 19.80
N GLY A 34 -15.42 15.67 19.33
CA GLY A 34 -15.68 14.39 20.00
C GLY A 34 -14.63 13.30 19.72
N MET A 35 -13.66 13.54 18.87
CA MET A 35 -12.64 12.53 18.54
C MET A 35 -11.79 12.15 19.76
N SER A 36 -11.67 10.85 19.96
CA SER A 36 -10.77 10.24 20.94
C SER A 36 -9.29 10.44 20.55
N PRO A 37 -8.35 10.28 21.50
CA PRO A 37 -6.93 10.38 21.21
C PRO A 37 -6.46 9.48 20.06
N VAL A 38 -6.93 8.22 19.98
CA VAL A 38 -6.56 7.30 18.94
C VAL A 38 -7.13 7.72 17.56
N GLU A 39 -8.33 8.25 17.54
CA GLU A 39 -8.94 8.75 16.30
C GLU A 39 -8.18 9.96 15.76
N ILE A 40 -7.72 10.88 16.59
CA ILE A 40 -6.88 12.01 16.15
C ILE A 40 -5.50 11.52 15.70
N TRP A 41 -4.86 10.68 16.52
CA TRP A 41 -3.48 10.23 16.30
C TRP A 41 -3.33 9.32 15.07
N CYS A 42 -4.28 8.44 14.83
CA CYS A 42 -4.27 7.48 13.73
C CYS A 42 -5.14 7.89 12.53
N ASN A 43 -5.71 9.09 12.52
CA ASN A 43 -6.53 9.57 11.40
C ASN A 43 -5.73 9.65 10.11
N GLU A 44 -6.20 8.98 9.06
CA GLU A 44 -5.55 8.91 7.75
C GLU A 44 -6.10 9.95 6.75
N ALA A 45 -6.79 11.00 7.21
CA ALA A 45 -7.24 12.08 6.33
C ALA A 45 -6.06 12.63 5.53
N GLN A 46 -6.23 12.67 4.22
CA GLN A 46 -5.20 13.06 3.26
C GLN A 46 -5.03 14.57 3.18
N GLU A 47 -4.05 15.00 2.35
CA GLU A 47 -3.71 16.43 2.12
C GLU A 47 -3.28 17.18 3.40
N ARG A 48 -2.74 16.45 4.38
CA ARG A 48 -2.07 17.02 5.55
C ARG A 48 -0.57 16.77 5.46
N TYR A 49 0.21 17.74 5.91
CA TYR A 49 1.66 17.68 5.90
C TYR A 49 2.21 17.95 7.29
N VAL A 50 3.26 17.24 7.68
CA VAL A 50 4.05 17.54 8.87
C VAL A 50 5.40 18.08 8.45
N LEU A 51 5.85 19.13 9.11
CA LEU A 51 7.12 19.82 8.80
C LEU A 51 7.90 20.05 10.08
N ALA A 52 9.23 19.94 10.00
CA ALA A 52 10.12 20.40 11.03
C ALA A 52 10.65 21.79 10.63
N ILE A 53 10.31 22.80 11.40
CA ILE A 53 10.68 24.19 11.15
C ILE A 53 11.63 24.65 12.25
N MET A 54 12.77 25.23 11.90
CA MET A 54 13.67 25.81 12.86
C MET A 54 13.00 27.02 13.55
N PRO A 55 13.19 27.20 14.86
CA PRO A 55 12.51 28.27 15.63
C PRO A 55 12.68 29.66 15.01
N GLU A 56 13.86 29.98 14.49
CA GLU A 56 14.16 31.26 13.83
C GLU A 56 13.38 31.48 12.53
N ASN A 57 12.91 30.42 11.88
CA ASN A 57 12.15 30.48 10.63
C ASN A 57 10.64 30.40 10.83
N LEU A 58 10.18 30.16 12.07
CA LEU A 58 8.76 29.92 12.33
C LEU A 58 7.90 31.14 11.96
N ASN A 59 8.33 32.36 12.27
CA ASN A 59 7.58 33.56 11.93
C ASN A 59 7.42 33.73 10.40
N GLN A 60 8.48 33.48 9.65
CA GLN A 60 8.42 33.52 8.18
C GLN A 60 7.43 32.49 7.62
N PHE A 61 7.43 31.29 8.18
CA PHE A 61 6.49 30.24 7.79
C PHE A 61 5.03 30.65 8.08
N VAL A 62 4.79 31.22 9.27
CA VAL A 62 3.48 31.74 9.67
C VAL A 62 2.98 32.83 8.73
N ASP A 63 3.85 33.76 8.35
CA ASP A 63 3.51 34.82 7.38
C ASP A 63 3.12 34.26 6.01
N ILE A 64 3.84 33.24 5.54
CA ILE A 64 3.51 32.57 4.29
C ILE A 64 2.17 31.85 4.40
N CYS A 65 1.93 31.07 5.43
CA CYS A 65 0.67 30.36 5.65
C CYS A 65 -0.51 31.33 5.72
N THR A 66 -0.33 32.45 6.41
CA THR A 66 -1.36 33.49 6.52
C THR A 66 -1.67 34.12 5.16
N ARG A 67 -0.65 34.47 4.38
CA ARG A 67 -0.79 35.03 3.03
C ARG A 67 -1.54 34.07 2.11
N GLU A 68 -1.18 32.79 2.15
CA GLU A 68 -1.76 31.74 1.29
C GLU A 68 -3.09 31.17 1.86
N ARG A 69 -3.55 31.64 3.02
CA ARG A 69 -4.73 31.11 3.71
C ARG A 69 -4.63 29.61 3.97
N CYS A 70 -3.41 29.12 4.26
CA CYS A 70 -3.12 27.72 4.55
C CYS A 70 -3.27 27.48 6.07
N PRO A 71 -4.21 26.65 6.51
CA PRO A 71 -4.32 26.29 7.92
C PRO A 71 -3.06 25.59 8.40
N TYR A 72 -2.57 25.98 9.55
CA TYR A 72 -1.41 25.36 10.21
C TYR A 72 -1.57 25.35 11.73
N SER A 73 -0.84 24.49 12.39
CA SER A 73 -0.70 24.49 13.83
C SER A 73 0.69 23.98 14.24
N VAL A 74 1.23 24.53 15.32
CA VAL A 74 2.44 24.01 15.97
C VAL A 74 2.00 22.92 16.95
N VAL A 75 2.24 21.67 16.60
CA VAL A 75 1.74 20.50 17.35
C VAL A 75 2.77 19.93 18.31
N GLY A 76 3.99 20.45 18.32
CA GLY A 76 5.03 19.94 19.22
C GLY A 76 6.43 20.39 18.83
N GLU A 77 7.40 19.74 19.42
CA GLU A 77 8.83 20.01 19.24
C GLU A 77 9.65 18.73 19.13
N ALA A 78 10.73 18.79 18.35
CA ALA A 78 11.77 17.77 18.35
C ALA A 78 12.62 17.89 19.62
N THR A 79 13.00 16.75 20.22
CA THR A 79 13.74 16.71 21.49
C THR A 79 15.03 15.91 21.35
N GLU A 80 16.05 16.22 22.15
CA GLU A 80 17.28 15.42 22.21
C GLU A 80 17.02 14.02 22.78
N ALA A 81 16.03 13.89 23.66
CA ALA A 81 15.62 12.60 24.22
C ALA A 81 15.04 11.72 23.11
N LYS A 82 15.58 10.50 22.98
CA LYS A 82 15.12 9.51 22.00
C LYS A 82 13.81 8.85 22.43
N ASN A 83 12.79 9.66 22.64
CA ASN A 83 11.46 9.26 23.09
C ASN A 83 10.37 9.96 22.29
N ILE A 84 9.25 9.31 22.06
CA ILE A 84 8.01 9.90 21.56
C ILE A 84 7.06 10.05 22.72
N THR A 85 6.66 11.27 23.00
CA THR A 85 5.65 11.57 24.00
C THR A 85 4.52 12.35 23.32
N VAL A 86 3.31 11.82 23.40
CA VAL A 86 2.09 12.51 22.99
C VAL A 86 1.28 12.82 24.24
N PHE A 87 0.94 14.06 24.43
CA PHE A 87 0.13 14.52 25.54
C PHE A 87 -1.27 14.87 25.07
N ASP A 88 -2.27 14.51 25.86
CA ASP A 88 -3.67 14.90 25.66
C ASP A 88 -4.13 15.76 26.83
N GLU A 89 -4.26 17.06 26.57
CA GLU A 89 -4.67 18.02 27.60
C GLU A 89 -6.12 17.76 28.07
N HIS A 90 -6.99 17.25 27.20
CA HIS A 90 -8.40 17.01 27.55
C HIS A 90 -8.55 15.92 28.63
N PHE A 91 -7.74 14.86 28.54
CA PHE A 91 -7.76 13.76 29.49
C PHE A 91 -6.64 13.83 30.54
N ASP A 92 -5.79 14.85 30.47
CA ASP A 92 -4.61 15.02 31.31
C ASP A 92 -3.76 13.75 31.42
N ASN A 93 -3.47 13.16 30.25
CA ASN A 93 -2.71 11.93 30.16
C ASN A 93 -1.72 11.92 28.98
N LYS A 94 -0.95 10.85 28.88
CA LYS A 94 -0.01 10.62 27.79
C LYS A 94 -0.42 9.35 27.04
N PRO A 95 -1.22 9.47 25.98
CA PRO A 95 -1.63 8.31 25.16
C PRO A 95 -0.45 7.55 24.56
N VAL A 96 0.67 8.25 24.30
CA VAL A 96 1.91 7.64 23.84
C VAL A 96 3.08 8.17 24.67
N ASP A 97 3.87 7.26 25.22
CA ASP A 97 5.13 7.56 25.89
C ASP A 97 6.08 6.37 25.70
N LEU A 98 6.84 6.40 24.60
CA LEU A 98 7.62 5.25 24.14
C LEU A 98 9.04 5.66 23.70
N PRO A 99 10.06 4.89 24.09
CA PRO A 99 11.39 5.06 23.52
C PRO A 99 11.39 4.79 21.99
N MET A 100 12.13 5.59 21.23
CA MET A 100 12.31 5.41 19.79
C MET A 100 12.84 4.01 19.43
N SER A 101 13.63 3.40 20.32
CA SER A 101 14.14 2.04 20.13
C SER A 101 13.06 0.95 20.21
N VAL A 102 11.95 1.22 20.90
CA VAL A 102 10.79 0.31 20.91
C VAL A 102 10.00 0.45 19.61
N LEU A 103 9.76 1.69 19.18
CA LEU A 103 8.96 1.97 18.00
C LEU A 103 9.67 1.56 16.69
N PHE A 104 10.98 1.84 16.60
CA PHE A 104 11.81 1.56 15.41
C PHE A 104 12.88 0.50 15.66
N GLY A 105 12.71 -0.32 16.69
CA GLY A 105 13.63 -1.40 17.00
C GLY A 105 13.60 -2.51 15.94
N LYS A 106 14.65 -3.33 15.96
CA LYS A 106 14.70 -4.50 15.10
C LYS A 106 13.80 -5.59 15.69
N THR A 107 12.78 -5.99 14.93
CA THR A 107 11.99 -7.17 15.27
C THR A 107 12.87 -8.43 15.23
N PRO A 108 12.62 -9.43 16.10
CA PRO A 108 13.31 -10.70 16.02
C PRO A 108 13.17 -11.32 14.62
N LYS A 109 14.25 -11.91 14.12
CA LYS A 109 14.19 -12.63 12.84
C LYS A 109 13.24 -13.80 12.98
N MET A 110 12.26 -13.86 12.11
CA MET A 110 11.35 -14.99 12.03
C MET A 110 12.06 -16.16 11.36
N HIS A 111 12.10 -17.31 12.04
CA HIS A 111 12.56 -18.58 11.48
C HIS A 111 11.36 -19.44 11.17
N ARG A 112 11.21 -19.83 9.91
CA ARG A 112 10.18 -20.77 9.48
C ARG A 112 10.86 -22.05 9.03
N HIS A 113 10.47 -23.16 9.63
CA HIS A 113 10.89 -24.48 9.21
C HIS A 113 9.77 -25.09 8.37
N ALA A 114 10.05 -25.37 7.11
CA ALA A 114 9.12 -26.04 6.22
C ALA A 114 9.71 -27.41 5.84
N THR A 115 8.94 -28.45 6.00
CA THR A 115 9.28 -29.79 5.54
C THR A 115 8.31 -30.19 4.44
N LYS A 116 8.84 -30.79 3.39
CA LYS A 116 8.00 -31.36 2.34
C LYS A 116 7.27 -32.57 2.91
N ILE A 117 5.95 -32.55 2.86
CA ILE A 117 5.11 -33.70 3.18
C ILE A 117 4.80 -34.38 1.85
N GLU A 118 5.18 -35.63 1.71
CA GLU A 118 4.75 -36.45 0.60
C GLU A 118 3.28 -36.84 0.82
N SER A 119 2.39 -36.25 0.06
CA SER A 119 1.00 -36.67 0.01
C SER A 119 0.82 -37.66 -1.13
N SER A 120 0.37 -38.86 -0.82
CA SER A 120 -0.19 -39.75 -1.83
C SER A 120 -1.60 -39.26 -2.13
N CYS A 121 -1.80 -38.64 -3.28
CA CYS A 121 -3.14 -38.44 -3.79
C CYS A 121 -3.46 -39.62 -4.71
N ASP A 122 -4.66 -40.18 -4.58
CA ASP A 122 -5.17 -41.12 -5.57
C ASP A 122 -5.25 -40.41 -6.93
N ASP A 123 -4.85 -41.08 -7.99
CA ASP A 123 -4.94 -40.56 -9.33
C ASP A 123 -6.41 -40.26 -9.65
N VAL A 124 -6.69 -39.03 -10.09
CA VAL A 124 -8.03 -38.65 -10.53
C VAL A 124 -8.32 -39.34 -11.84
N SER A 125 -9.31 -40.26 -11.86
CA SER A 125 -9.79 -40.85 -13.08
C SER A 125 -10.50 -39.78 -13.93
N ALA A 126 -9.95 -39.47 -15.12
CA ALA A 126 -10.57 -38.56 -16.06
C ALA A 126 -11.68 -39.22 -16.89
N PHE A 127 -11.86 -40.55 -16.79
CA PHE A 127 -12.79 -41.30 -17.64
C PHE A 127 -14.25 -41.13 -17.21
N ASP A 128 -14.51 -40.74 -15.99
CA ASP A 128 -15.87 -40.56 -15.45
C ASP A 128 -16.32 -39.08 -15.39
N VAL A 129 -15.57 -38.19 -16.02
CA VAL A 129 -15.86 -36.74 -15.99
C VAL A 129 -16.59 -36.34 -17.26
N ASP A 130 -17.82 -35.81 -17.12
CA ASP A 130 -18.50 -35.14 -18.24
C ASP A 130 -17.74 -33.85 -18.57
N ILE A 131 -17.22 -33.76 -19.80
CA ILE A 131 -16.37 -32.66 -20.22
C ILE A 131 -17.12 -31.34 -20.26
N THR A 132 -18.41 -31.33 -20.58
CA THR A 132 -19.23 -30.13 -20.63
C THR A 132 -19.42 -29.55 -19.20
N ASP A 133 -19.77 -30.42 -18.25
CA ASP A 133 -19.89 -30.02 -16.84
C ASP A 133 -18.54 -29.51 -16.31
N ALA A 134 -17.45 -30.20 -16.58
CA ALA A 134 -16.12 -29.79 -16.18
C ALA A 134 -15.74 -28.39 -16.70
N VAL A 135 -16.00 -28.12 -17.98
CA VAL A 135 -15.77 -26.80 -18.59
C VAL A 135 -16.55 -25.70 -17.85
N PHE A 136 -17.86 -25.91 -17.63
CA PHE A 136 -18.67 -24.92 -16.92
C PHE A 136 -18.25 -24.74 -15.47
N ARG A 137 -17.83 -25.78 -14.79
CA ARG A 137 -17.31 -25.68 -13.42
C ARG A 137 -16.02 -24.87 -13.37
N VAL A 138 -15.09 -25.10 -14.29
CA VAL A 138 -13.84 -24.33 -14.40
C VAL A 138 -14.13 -22.86 -14.71
N LEU A 139 -14.98 -22.58 -15.70
CA LEU A 139 -15.33 -21.20 -16.08
C LEU A 139 -16.05 -20.43 -14.95
N ARG A 140 -16.77 -21.11 -14.08
CA ARG A 140 -17.45 -20.53 -12.92
C ARG A 140 -16.54 -20.44 -11.68
N HIS A 141 -15.37 -21.06 -11.70
CA HIS A 141 -14.47 -21.01 -10.56
C HIS A 141 -14.00 -19.57 -10.29
N PRO A 142 -14.02 -19.10 -9.05
CA PRO A 142 -13.67 -17.70 -8.72
C PRO A 142 -12.31 -17.23 -9.24
N SER A 143 -11.34 -18.12 -9.35
CA SER A 143 -10.00 -17.80 -9.92
C SER A 143 -9.99 -17.67 -11.44
N VAL A 144 -11.02 -18.16 -12.13
CA VAL A 144 -11.11 -18.17 -13.61
C VAL A 144 -12.19 -17.24 -14.13
N ALA A 145 -13.28 -17.10 -13.39
CA ALA A 145 -14.44 -16.29 -13.77
C ALA A 145 -14.07 -14.82 -14.01
N SER A 146 -14.90 -14.11 -14.78
CA SER A 146 -14.71 -12.70 -15.12
C SER A 146 -14.49 -11.82 -13.88
N LYS A 147 -13.49 -10.94 -13.95
CA LYS A 147 -13.15 -9.93 -12.95
C LYS A 147 -13.55 -8.52 -13.38
N SER A 148 -14.41 -8.39 -14.40
CA SER A 148 -14.82 -7.09 -14.96
C SER A 148 -15.33 -6.11 -13.87
N PHE A 149 -16.02 -6.62 -12.87
CA PHE A 149 -16.51 -5.81 -11.74
C PHE A 149 -15.38 -5.15 -10.95
N LEU A 150 -14.24 -5.81 -10.77
CA LEU A 150 -13.08 -5.24 -10.06
C LEU A 150 -12.42 -4.12 -10.87
N ILE A 151 -12.43 -4.24 -12.19
CA ILE A 151 -11.81 -3.25 -13.08
C ILE A 151 -12.70 -2.00 -13.21
N THR A 152 -14.02 -2.16 -13.10
CA THR A 152 -14.99 -1.08 -13.31
C THR A 152 -15.31 -0.25 -12.06
N ILE A 153 -14.93 -0.71 -10.86
CA ILE A 153 -15.18 0.01 -9.60
C ILE A 153 -14.05 0.95 -9.18
N GLY A 154 -12.88 0.86 -9.79
CA GLY A 154 -11.72 1.70 -9.51
C GLY A 154 -11.26 2.48 -10.73
N ASP A 155 -10.15 3.19 -10.58
CA ASP A 155 -9.51 3.90 -11.68
C ASP A 155 -8.99 2.92 -12.72
N ARG A 156 -9.40 3.13 -13.97
CA ARG A 156 -9.03 2.27 -15.09
C ARG A 156 -7.59 2.53 -15.53
N SER A 157 -7.27 3.78 -15.75
CA SER A 157 -5.93 4.24 -16.08
C SER A 157 -5.73 5.68 -15.63
N VAL A 158 -4.51 6.03 -15.24
CA VAL A 158 -4.15 7.36 -14.74
C VAL A 158 -2.90 7.86 -15.45
N GLY A 159 -2.78 9.18 -15.63
CA GLY A 159 -1.60 9.84 -16.18
C GLY A 159 -1.55 9.97 -17.70
N GLY A 160 -2.41 9.30 -18.45
CA GLY A 160 -2.53 9.45 -19.89
C GLY A 160 -1.43 8.81 -20.75
N MET A 161 -0.42 8.19 -20.16
CA MET A 161 0.68 7.51 -20.87
C MET A 161 0.44 6.01 -21.05
N VAL A 162 -0.80 5.56 -21.01
CA VAL A 162 -1.16 4.15 -21.22
C VAL A 162 -1.47 3.93 -22.71
N ALA A 163 -0.63 3.11 -23.35
CA ALA A 163 -0.84 2.70 -24.74
C ALA A 163 -1.78 1.49 -24.84
N ARG A 164 -1.71 0.57 -23.87
CA ARG A 164 -2.59 -0.59 -23.78
C ARG A 164 -3.00 -0.82 -22.34
N ASP A 165 -4.28 -0.69 -22.06
CA ASP A 165 -4.87 -0.99 -20.76
C ASP A 165 -5.55 -2.38 -20.78
N GLN A 166 -6.27 -2.70 -19.71
CA GLN A 166 -6.96 -3.97 -19.55
C GLN A 166 -8.15 -4.17 -20.50
N MET A 167 -8.68 -3.09 -21.09
CA MET A 167 -9.86 -3.15 -21.97
C MET A 167 -9.45 -3.22 -23.44
N ILE A 168 -9.92 -4.24 -24.14
CA ILE A 168 -9.52 -4.55 -25.51
C ILE A 168 -10.69 -4.44 -26.49
N GLY A 169 -10.36 -3.92 -27.68
CA GLY A 169 -11.23 -3.86 -28.85
C GLY A 169 -12.43 -2.93 -28.69
N PRO A 170 -13.34 -2.92 -29.69
CA PRO A 170 -14.49 -2.00 -29.70
C PRO A 170 -15.49 -2.29 -28.58
N TRP A 171 -15.51 -3.51 -28.08
CA TRP A 171 -16.40 -3.92 -26.98
C TRP A 171 -15.84 -3.65 -25.60
N GLN A 172 -14.60 -3.18 -25.50
CA GLN A 172 -13.94 -2.85 -24.23
C GLN A 172 -14.03 -3.99 -23.22
N ILE A 173 -13.58 -5.17 -23.64
CA ILE A 173 -13.58 -6.38 -22.81
C ILE A 173 -12.26 -6.46 -22.04
N PRO A 174 -12.27 -6.75 -20.71
CA PRO A 174 -11.07 -6.78 -19.88
C PRO A 174 -10.29 -8.10 -20.07
N VAL A 175 -9.63 -8.25 -21.20
CA VAL A 175 -8.91 -9.48 -21.61
C VAL A 175 -7.45 -9.21 -21.98
N ALA A 176 -6.90 -8.04 -21.68
CA ALA A 176 -5.50 -7.74 -21.94
C ALA A 176 -4.59 -8.57 -21.03
N ASP A 177 -3.61 -9.24 -21.63
CA ASP A 177 -2.63 -10.07 -20.91
C ASP A 177 -1.41 -9.28 -20.44
N CYS A 178 -1.22 -8.07 -20.98
CA CYS A 178 -0.13 -7.17 -20.59
C CYS A 178 -0.61 -5.70 -20.58
N ALA A 179 0.10 -4.88 -19.83
CA ALA A 179 -0.01 -3.43 -19.89
C ALA A 179 1.14 -2.86 -20.73
N VAL A 180 0.85 -1.82 -21.51
CA VAL A 180 1.87 -1.10 -22.28
C VAL A 180 1.75 0.40 -21.96
N THR A 181 2.86 1.00 -21.54
CA THR A 181 2.96 2.44 -21.27
C THR A 181 3.96 3.10 -22.23
N THR A 182 3.73 4.35 -22.56
CA THR A 182 4.67 5.17 -23.34
C THR A 182 5.63 5.91 -22.40
N VAL A 183 6.87 6.16 -22.85
CA VAL A 183 7.85 6.93 -22.07
C VAL A 183 7.54 8.43 -22.14
N THR A 184 7.10 8.91 -23.30
CA THR A 184 6.73 10.32 -23.54
C THR A 184 5.53 10.40 -24.46
N TYR A 185 4.93 11.60 -24.59
CA TYR A 185 3.79 11.84 -25.48
C TYR A 185 4.18 11.97 -26.97
N ASP A 186 5.45 12.19 -27.27
CA ASP A 186 5.98 12.47 -28.61
C ASP A 186 6.85 11.32 -29.18
N SER A 187 6.89 10.18 -28.51
CA SER A 187 7.70 9.02 -28.87
C SER A 187 6.86 7.74 -28.91
N ASN A 188 7.24 6.81 -29.79
CA ASN A 188 6.71 5.44 -29.79
C ASN A 188 7.51 4.47 -28.91
N ALA A 189 8.48 4.99 -28.13
CA ALA A 189 9.16 4.19 -27.13
C ALA A 189 8.23 3.93 -25.94
N GLY A 190 8.27 2.72 -25.41
CA GLY A 190 7.40 2.32 -24.33
C GLY A 190 7.93 1.11 -23.56
N GLU A 191 7.19 0.72 -22.55
CA GLU A 191 7.47 -0.44 -21.73
C GLU A 191 6.26 -1.36 -21.70
N ALA A 192 6.49 -2.67 -21.82
CA ALA A 192 5.46 -3.69 -21.65
C ALA A 192 5.68 -4.44 -20.33
N MET A 193 4.61 -4.63 -19.60
CA MET A 193 4.60 -5.29 -18.29
C MET A 193 3.57 -6.41 -18.28
N ALA A 194 3.95 -7.57 -17.77
CA ALA A 194 3.04 -8.69 -17.54
C ALA A 194 3.34 -9.39 -16.23
N MET A 195 2.37 -10.11 -15.71
CA MET A 195 2.48 -10.90 -14.51
C MET A 195 2.23 -12.38 -14.83
N GLY A 196 2.92 -13.23 -14.10
CA GLY A 196 2.66 -14.67 -14.08
C GLY A 196 2.65 -15.18 -12.64
N GLU A 197 1.69 -16.01 -12.31
CA GLU A 197 1.52 -16.56 -10.97
C GLU A 197 1.10 -18.02 -10.99
N ARG A 198 1.83 -18.86 -10.25
CA ARG A 198 1.49 -20.28 -10.08
C ARG A 198 1.74 -20.70 -8.62
N THR A 199 1.33 -19.84 -7.68
CA THR A 199 1.59 -20.02 -6.25
C THR A 199 1.13 -21.37 -5.69
N PRO A 200 -0.07 -21.89 -5.98
CA PRO A 200 -0.51 -23.19 -5.46
C PRO A 200 0.40 -24.35 -5.86
N LEU A 201 1.01 -24.29 -7.05
CA LEU A 201 1.93 -25.34 -7.53
C LEU A 201 3.24 -25.36 -6.76
N ALA A 202 3.61 -24.28 -6.06
CA ALA A 202 4.81 -24.23 -5.21
C ALA A 202 4.73 -25.21 -4.03
N LEU A 203 3.52 -25.57 -3.59
CA LEU A 203 3.29 -26.59 -2.56
C LEU A 203 3.69 -27.98 -3.05
N VAL A 204 3.56 -28.23 -4.35
CA VAL A 204 3.88 -29.51 -4.98
C VAL A 204 5.34 -29.52 -5.46
N ASN A 205 5.73 -28.50 -6.20
CA ASN A 205 7.07 -28.35 -6.75
C ASN A 205 7.42 -26.88 -6.99
N GLY A 206 8.17 -26.28 -6.06
CA GLY A 206 8.55 -24.88 -6.12
C GLY A 206 9.32 -24.48 -7.39
N PRO A 207 10.37 -25.23 -7.83
CA PRO A 207 11.07 -24.94 -9.08
C PRO A 207 10.17 -25.01 -10.33
N ALA A 208 9.25 -25.95 -10.39
CA ALA A 208 8.31 -26.06 -11.50
C ALA A 208 7.32 -24.90 -11.52
N SER A 209 6.80 -24.51 -10.35
CA SER A 209 5.93 -23.33 -10.18
C SER A 209 6.60 -22.06 -10.70
N GLY A 210 7.87 -21.83 -10.33
CA GLY A 210 8.64 -20.68 -10.82
C GLY A 210 8.80 -20.68 -12.36
N ARG A 211 9.14 -21.81 -12.94
CA ARG A 211 9.24 -21.93 -14.42
C ARG A 211 7.91 -21.65 -15.12
N MET A 212 6.82 -22.15 -14.56
CA MET A 212 5.48 -21.91 -15.13
C MET A 212 5.07 -20.45 -15.02
N ALA A 213 5.35 -19.78 -13.91
CA ALA A 213 5.11 -18.35 -13.75
C ALA A 213 5.89 -17.52 -14.78
N ILE A 214 7.16 -17.82 -14.99
CA ILE A 214 7.98 -17.16 -16.03
C ILE A 214 7.46 -17.45 -17.43
N GLY A 215 7.08 -18.69 -17.72
CA GLY A 215 6.48 -19.05 -19.01
C GLY A 215 5.20 -18.26 -19.29
N GLU A 216 4.35 -18.08 -18.29
CA GLU A 216 3.15 -17.25 -18.40
C GLU A 216 3.47 -15.78 -18.67
N VAL A 217 4.43 -15.19 -17.96
CA VAL A 217 4.87 -13.79 -18.21
C VAL A 217 5.33 -13.63 -19.66
N ILE A 218 6.14 -14.55 -20.17
CA ILE A 218 6.65 -14.47 -21.55
C ILE A 218 5.51 -14.57 -22.56
N THR A 219 4.57 -15.49 -22.38
CA THR A 219 3.42 -15.61 -23.28
C THR A 219 2.53 -14.37 -23.23
N ASN A 220 2.28 -13.82 -22.06
CA ASN A 220 1.45 -12.63 -21.87
C ASN A 220 2.07 -11.38 -22.53
N ILE A 221 3.40 -11.22 -22.47
CA ILE A 221 4.07 -10.09 -23.15
C ILE A 221 4.07 -10.26 -24.67
N CYS A 222 4.09 -11.49 -25.17
CA CYS A 222 4.13 -11.77 -26.61
C CYS A 222 2.74 -11.80 -27.27
N ALA A 223 1.67 -11.81 -26.48
CA ALA A 223 0.29 -11.79 -26.98
C ALA A 223 -0.13 -10.37 -27.34
#